data_92109cb6fcf9425981f643cb05cf773f
#
_entry.id   92109cb6fcf9425981f643cb05cf773f
#
_cell.length_a   1.000
_cell.length_b   1.000
_cell.length_c   1.000
_cell.angle_alpha   90.00
_cell.angle_beta   90.00
_cell.angle_gamma   90.00
#
_symmetry.space_group_name_H-M   'P 1'
#
loop_
_entity.id
_entity.type
_entity.pdbx_description
1 polymer ?
#
loop_
_entity_poly.entity_id
_entity_poly.type
_entity_poly.pdbx_seq_one_letter_code
_entity_poly.pdbx_strand_id
1 'polypeptide(L)'
;VLAIGLAFASVACSAEINGNINPDDDRRSRRSRGGSRGTTDQGGTAGTGGNAGTSGDAGTSGSAGSGDPAVAGVLPVTRSARLTHAQYDAAVLELFGIAESLSATFAPDATNGFEFDNRLDLRVDARLGPQYRTAAETVAARVAGDAAILARIVPCDAADAGCPGEFVQAFGRRAFRRPLTADETTRLSALFAQGATLVASGDAFRDGVRLVVEYALQSPKFLYRNELGTETNAEGLITLDDWEMASRLSFFLWNSIPDAALLDAAEGGELASEDGVGAAVLRLLADPKALATNVRFHAQAWQFGRFSRIAPDGDTYPDAPSDIVTRVDASARRFIEEVVTEGGGLSEFLTAPYAFADSELAPLYGTSASGGLTRIDFDGGERKGFLMQLGFLASHAYSIKTDPIHRGLFVLREILCRDIPDPPAGASETPLPETNEPIETTREEISLLTGQDQCIGC
;
A
#
# COMPACT_ATOMS: atom_id res chain seq x y z
N VAL A 1 -4.10 -8.26 -30.57
CA VAL A 1 -3.85 -9.37 -29.64
C VAL A 1 -2.62 -8.95 -28.85
N LEU A 2 -2.85 -8.19 -27.76
CA LEU A 2 -1.80 -7.80 -26.84
C LEU A 2 -1.44 -9.04 -26.03
N ALA A 3 -0.30 -9.63 -26.32
CA ALA A 3 0.39 -10.49 -25.38
C ALA A 3 1.00 -9.57 -24.30
N ILE A 4 0.20 -9.22 -23.28
CA ILE A 4 0.73 -8.66 -22.05
C ILE A 4 1.43 -9.84 -21.37
N GLY A 5 2.72 -10.00 -21.67
CA GLY A 5 3.59 -10.89 -20.93
C GLY A 5 3.60 -10.42 -19.48
N LEU A 6 2.84 -11.08 -18.63
CA LEU A 6 2.98 -11.04 -17.18
C LEU A 6 4.35 -11.64 -16.80
N ALA A 7 5.42 -10.97 -17.20
CA ALA A 7 6.70 -11.10 -16.54
C ALA A 7 6.61 -10.29 -15.24
N PHE A 8 5.79 -10.75 -14.31
CA PHE A 8 6.07 -10.54 -12.91
C PHE A 8 7.34 -11.34 -12.59
N ALA A 9 8.47 -10.87 -13.12
CA ALA A 9 9.71 -11.14 -12.45
C ALA A 9 9.49 -10.57 -11.05
N SER A 10 9.20 -11.46 -10.12
CA SER A 10 9.16 -11.20 -8.72
C SER A 10 10.48 -10.56 -8.30
N VAL A 11 10.57 -9.22 -8.42
CA VAL A 11 11.42 -8.41 -7.57
C VAL A 11 10.67 -8.29 -6.23
N ALA A 12 10.18 -9.41 -5.75
CA ALA A 12 9.90 -9.60 -4.37
C ALA A 12 11.21 -10.13 -3.80
N CYS A 13 11.98 -9.25 -3.15
CA CYS A 13 12.88 -9.72 -2.12
C CYS A 13 12.01 -10.57 -1.20
N SER A 14 12.10 -11.89 -1.31
CA SER A 14 11.57 -12.82 -0.33
C SER A 14 12.45 -12.67 0.91
N ALA A 15 12.31 -11.53 1.60
CA ALA A 15 12.73 -11.47 2.98
C ALA A 15 11.87 -12.53 3.68
N GLU A 16 12.46 -13.62 4.06
CA GLU A 16 11.89 -14.49 5.08
C GLU A 16 11.60 -13.60 6.27
N ILE A 17 10.33 -13.21 6.42
CA ILE A 17 9.85 -12.60 7.65
C ILE A 17 9.74 -13.75 8.65
N ASN A 18 10.88 -14.19 9.17
CA ASN A 18 10.92 -14.90 10.42
C ASN A 18 10.47 -13.92 11.48
N GLY A 19 9.20 -14.07 11.87
CA GLY A 19 8.55 -13.25 12.89
C GLY A 19 9.17 -13.47 14.26
N ASN A 20 10.27 -12.82 14.52
CA ASN A 20 10.78 -12.59 15.88
C ASN A 20 11.28 -11.16 15.96
N ILE A 21 10.36 -10.20 15.84
CA ILE A 21 10.63 -8.82 16.23
C ILE A 21 10.56 -8.79 17.76
N ASN A 22 11.72 -8.79 18.37
CA ASN A 22 11.86 -8.55 19.80
C ASN A 22 11.48 -7.09 20.09
N PRO A 23 10.46 -6.79 20.92
CA PRO A 23 9.99 -5.41 21.17
C PRO A 23 11.01 -4.51 21.87
N ASP A 24 12.17 -5.02 22.28
CA ASP A 24 13.15 -4.27 23.07
C ASP A 24 14.21 -3.52 22.26
N ASP A 25 14.32 -3.70 20.95
CA ASP A 25 15.34 -3.01 20.15
C ASP A 25 15.00 -1.55 19.79
N ASP A 26 13.75 -1.16 19.90
CA ASP A 26 13.32 0.23 19.56
C ASP A 26 13.57 1.24 20.73
N ARG A 27 14.06 0.77 21.87
CA ARG A 27 14.36 1.65 23.03
C ARG A 27 15.79 2.18 23.06
N ARG A 28 16.70 1.69 22.24
CA ARG A 28 18.09 2.12 22.26
C ARG A 28 18.41 3.34 21.41
N SER A 29 17.64 3.64 20.39
CA SER A 29 17.92 4.78 19.49
C SER A 29 17.44 6.15 19.98
N ARG A 30 16.75 6.24 21.13
CA ARG A 30 16.24 7.51 21.69
C ARG A 30 16.94 8.02 22.95
N ARG A 31 18.09 7.47 23.33
CA ARG A 31 18.85 7.91 24.52
C ARG A 31 20.26 8.41 24.20
N SER A 32 20.38 9.39 23.34
CA SER A 32 21.61 10.19 23.30
C SER A 32 21.32 11.65 22.96
N ARG A 33 20.64 12.34 23.85
CA ARG A 33 20.74 13.81 24.01
C ARG A 33 20.09 14.20 25.33
N GLY A 34 20.94 14.67 26.28
CA GLY A 34 20.45 15.40 27.45
C GLY A 34 21.19 15.10 28.73
N GLY A 35 22.31 15.79 28.96
CA GLY A 35 22.72 16.56 30.12
C GLY A 35 22.68 15.93 31.52
N SER A 36 23.83 15.59 32.00
CA SER A 36 24.41 15.74 33.33
C SER A 36 23.63 16.54 34.40
N ARG A 37 23.50 15.89 35.61
CA ARG A 37 23.63 16.33 37.00
C ARG A 37 22.66 15.52 37.88
N GLY A 38 23.06 14.70 38.78
CA GLY A 38 23.74 14.97 40.04
C GLY A 38 22.91 14.46 41.18
N THR A 39 23.51 13.58 41.99
CA THR A 39 23.37 13.34 43.45
C THR A 39 22.25 12.44 44.00
N THR A 40 22.76 11.32 44.57
CA THR A 40 22.48 10.75 45.95
C THR A 40 21.03 10.37 46.31
N ASP A 41 20.72 9.20 46.76
CA ASP A 41 21.05 8.39 47.94
C ASP A 41 19.91 7.39 48.26
N GLN A 42 20.32 6.24 48.72
CA GLN A 42 19.64 5.32 49.70
C GLN A 42 18.27 4.64 49.41
N GLY A 43 18.26 3.33 49.27
CA GLY A 43 18.01 2.44 50.41
C GLY A 43 16.63 1.78 50.40
N GLY A 44 16.55 0.45 50.47
CA GLY A 44 15.37 -0.21 51.03
C GLY A 44 14.95 -1.52 50.35
N THR A 45 15.55 -2.60 50.77
CA THR A 45 15.05 -3.94 51.16
C THR A 45 13.83 -4.58 50.52
N ALA A 46 14.09 -5.73 49.91
CA ALA A 46 13.50 -7.08 50.11
C ALA A 46 11.98 -7.27 50.23
N GLY A 47 11.46 -8.12 49.37
CA GLY A 47 10.19 -8.83 49.54
C GLY A 47 10.14 -10.08 48.68
N THR A 48 10.25 -11.20 49.36
CA THR A 48 10.27 -12.60 48.90
C THR A 48 8.90 -13.15 48.55
N GLY A 49 8.89 -14.17 47.68
CA GLY A 49 7.88 -15.23 47.61
C GLY A 49 7.06 -15.19 46.32
N GLY A 50 7.02 -16.14 45.53
CA GLY A 50 6.93 -17.56 45.54
C GLY A 50 6.00 -18.01 44.44
N ASN A 51 6.32 -18.81 43.61
CA ASN A 51 6.04 -20.19 43.41
C ASN A 51 5.80 -20.61 41.93
N ALA A 52 6.38 -21.72 41.67
CA ALA A 52 6.46 -22.55 40.50
C ALA A 52 5.11 -22.93 39.83
N GLY A 53 5.14 -23.00 38.52
CA GLY A 53 4.16 -23.70 37.70
C GLY A 53 4.86 -24.33 36.50
N THR A 54 4.97 -25.59 36.57
CA THR A 54 5.40 -26.71 35.74
C THR A 54 5.48 -26.53 34.22
N SER A 55 6.64 -27.01 33.71
CA SER A 55 7.02 -27.49 32.40
C SER A 55 5.92 -28.19 31.57
N GLY A 56 5.83 -27.81 30.31
CA GLY A 56 5.16 -28.54 29.24
C GLY A 56 6.12 -28.70 28.05
N ASP A 57 6.22 -29.92 27.58
CA ASP A 57 7.22 -30.55 26.76
C ASP A 57 7.55 -29.89 25.41
N ALA A 58 8.82 -30.02 25.06
CA ALA A 58 9.42 -29.79 23.76
C ALA A 58 8.90 -30.77 22.69
N GLY A 59 8.29 -30.27 21.62
CA GLY A 59 7.97 -31.01 20.43
C GLY A 59 9.20 -31.19 19.53
N THR A 60 9.45 -32.39 19.17
CA THR A 60 10.54 -32.99 18.40
C THR A 60 10.82 -32.32 17.05
N SER A 61 12.11 -32.11 16.81
CA SER A 61 12.74 -31.80 15.53
C SER A 61 12.41 -32.80 14.44
N GLY A 62 11.67 -32.40 13.39
CA GLY A 62 11.48 -33.13 12.15
C GLY A 62 12.66 -32.94 11.21
N SER A 63 13.21 -34.07 10.78
CA SER A 63 14.33 -34.27 9.86
C SER A 63 14.07 -33.61 8.49
N ALA A 64 15.03 -32.87 7.98
CA ALA A 64 15.03 -32.32 6.63
C ALA A 64 15.17 -33.44 5.58
N GLY A 65 14.12 -33.65 4.79
CA GLY A 65 14.16 -34.42 3.57
C GLY A 65 14.60 -33.56 2.40
N SER A 66 15.64 -34.01 1.69
CA SER A 66 16.10 -33.43 0.43
C SER A 66 15.08 -33.68 -0.67
N GLY A 67 14.31 -32.70 -1.06
CA GLY A 67 13.42 -32.67 -2.20
C GLY A 67 13.60 -31.36 -2.95
N ASP A 68 13.50 -31.41 -4.28
CA ASP A 68 13.56 -30.36 -5.29
C ASP A 68 13.23 -28.94 -4.78
N PRO A 69 13.79 -27.86 -5.38
CA PRO A 69 13.39 -26.50 -5.02
C PRO A 69 11.94 -26.26 -5.44
N ALA A 70 11.02 -26.85 -4.68
CA ALA A 70 9.64 -26.45 -4.70
C ALA A 70 9.60 -24.94 -4.46
N VAL A 71 8.91 -24.23 -5.32
CA VAL A 71 8.42 -22.86 -5.12
C VAL A 71 8.20 -22.68 -3.63
N ALA A 72 8.94 -21.75 -3.02
CA ALA A 72 8.88 -21.48 -1.59
C ALA A 72 7.42 -21.37 -1.19
N GLY A 73 6.91 -22.40 -0.50
CA GLY A 73 5.49 -22.58 -0.30
C GLY A 73 4.92 -21.39 0.45
N VAL A 74 3.98 -20.70 -0.18
CA VAL A 74 3.08 -19.83 0.58
C VAL A 74 2.45 -20.71 1.63
N LEU A 75 2.85 -20.53 2.90
CA LEU A 75 2.25 -21.26 4.01
C LEU A 75 0.74 -21.13 3.95
N PRO A 76 -0.03 -22.20 4.23
CA PRO A 76 -1.49 -22.16 4.26
C PRO A 76 -1.91 -21.29 5.45
N VAL A 77 -2.08 -20.01 5.21
CA VAL A 77 -2.48 -19.07 6.25
C VAL A 77 -3.83 -18.49 5.84
N THR A 78 -4.85 -18.77 6.64
CA THR A 78 -6.09 -18.02 6.58
C THR A 78 -5.76 -16.55 6.78
N ARG A 79 -6.20 -15.70 5.87
CA ARG A 79 -5.89 -14.27 5.89
C ARG A 79 -7.13 -13.48 6.24
N SER A 80 -6.97 -12.51 7.11
CA SER A 80 -7.99 -11.49 7.40
C SER A 80 -7.30 -10.13 7.40
N ALA A 81 -7.24 -9.52 6.23
CA ALA A 81 -6.54 -8.26 6.02
C ALA A 81 -7.51 -7.09 6.08
N ARG A 82 -7.30 -6.14 7.00
CA ARG A 82 -8.05 -4.89 6.99
C ARG A 82 -7.75 -4.11 5.70
N LEU A 83 -8.78 -3.48 5.13
CA LEU A 83 -8.60 -2.56 4.02
C LEU A 83 -7.61 -1.46 4.43
N THR A 84 -6.66 -1.14 3.57
CA THR A 84 -5.87 0.10 3.71
C THR A 84 -6.78 1.31 3.51
N HIS A 85 -6.34 2.48 3.91
CA HIS A 85 -7.11 3.73 3.72
C HIS A 85 -7.46 3.93 2.24
N ALA A 86 -6.53 3.68 1.33
CA ALA A 86 -6.78 3.78 -0.10
C ALA A 86 -7.83 2.76 -0.60
N GLN A 87 -7.80 1.53 -0.09
CA GLN A 87 -8.80 0.51 -0.42
C GLN A 87 -10.17 0.84 0.14
N TYR A 88 -10.25 1.46 1.32
CA TYR A 88 -11.50 1.96 1.88
C TYR A 88 -12.11 3.04 1.00
N ASP A 89 -11.34 4.06 0.62
CA ASP A 89 -11.79 5.14 -0.26
C ASP A 89 -12.22 4.60 -1.64
N ALA A 90 -11.44 3.67 -2.21
CA ALA A 90 -11.77 3.03 -3.48
C ALA A 90 -13.07 2.20 -3.40
N ALA A 91 -13.31 1.51 -2.29
CA ALA A 91 -14.55 0.76 -2.07
C ALA A 91 -15.77 1.71 -1.92
N VAL A 92 -15.61 2.84 -1.24
CA VAL A 92 -16.66 3.87 -1.13
C VAL A 92 -16.95 4.51 -2.49
N LEU A 93 -15.90 4.81 -3.27
CA LEU A 93 -16.05 5.30 -4.65
C LEU A 93 -16.84 4.31 -5.52
N GLU A 94 -16.50 3.02 -5.45
CA GLU A 94 -17.13 1.97 -6.26
C GLU A 94 -18.60 1.77 -5.86
N LEU A 95 -18.93 1.78 -4.57
CA LEU A 95 -20.31 1.61 -4.10
C LEU A 95 -21.18 2.83 -4.40
N PHE A 96 -20.68 4.03 -4.11
CA PHE A 96 -21.50 5.23 -4.03
C PHE A 96 -21.15 6.31 -5.05
N GLY A 97 -20.01 6.22 -5.73
CA GLY A 97 -19.50 7.28 -6.62
C GLY A 97 -18.96 8.50 -5.88
N ILE A 98 -18.63 8.36 -4.59
CA ILE A 98 -18.06 9.42 -3.76
C ILE A 98 -16.53 9.39 -3.93
N ALA A 99 -15.98 10.39 -4.60
CA ALA A 99 -14.54 10.47 -4.95
C ALA A 99 -13.67 11.15 -3.88
N GLU A 100 -14.30 11.76 -2.86
CA GLU A 100 -13.56 12.41 -1.78
C GLU A 100 -12.85 11.38 -0.91
N SER A 101 -11.59 11.64 -0.56
CA SER A 101 -10.86 10.80 0.38
C SER A 101 -11.37 11.01 1.80
N LEU A 102 -12.20 10.11 2.26
CA LEU A 102 -12.70 10.10 3.64
C LEU A 102 -11.59 9.72 4.62
N SER A 103 -10.67 8.88 4.16
CA SER A 103 -9.55 8.40 4.95
C SER A 103 -8.44 9.45 5.16
N ALA A 104 -8.47 10.58 4.48
CA ALA A 104 -7.50 11.66 4.66
C ALA A 104 -7.44 12.20 6.11
N THR A 105 -8.53 12.02 6.86
CA THR A 105 -8.62 12.43 8.29
C THR A 105 -8.33 11.28 9.25
N PHE A 106 -8.09 10.07 8.76
CA PHE A 106 -7.82 8.91 9.60
C PHE A 106 -6.41 8.98 10.18
N ALA A 107 -6.25 8.38 11.37
CA ALA A 107 -4.92 8.15 11.91
C ALA A 107 -4.12 7.29 10.91
N PRO A 108 -2.90 7.71 10.53
CA PRO A 108 -2.13 7.01 9.52
C PRO A 108 -1.85 5.58 9.93
N ASP A 109 -1.87 4.67 8.98
CA ASP A 109 -1.42 3.30 9.19
C ASP A 109 0.07 3.30 9.52
N ALA A 110 0.45 2.52 10.53
CA ALA A 110 1.87 2.35 10.82
C ALA A 110 2.53 1.63 9.64
N THR A 111 3.58 2.19 9.07
CA THR A 111 4.23 1.60 7.90
C THR A 111 5.22 0.49 8.25
N ASN A 112 5.85 0.54 9.42
CA ASN A 112 6.86 -0.45 9.86
C ASN A 112 7.89 -0.77 8.76
N GLY A 113 8.17 0.21 7.85
CA GLY A 113 9.04 0.01 6.70
C GLY A 113 8.42 -0.74 5.52
N PHE A 114 7.14 -1.14 5.60
CA PHE A 114 6.42 -1.83 4.54
C PHE A 114 5.25 -0.97 4.07
N GLU A 115 5.27 -0.56 2.83
CA GLU A 115 4.33 0.44 2.28
C GLU A 115 3.26 -0.15 1.34
N PHE A 116 3.27 -1.47 1.07
CA PHE A 116 2.35 -2.08 0.13
C PHE A 116 0.93 -2.29 0.68
N ASP A 117 -0.06 -2.26 -0.21
CA ASP A 117 -1.48 -2.40 0.15
C ASP A 117 -1.92 -3.83 0.57
N ASN A 118 -1.03 -4.81 0.53
CA ASN A 118 -1.32 -6.20 0.91
C ASN A 118 -0.99 -6.53 2.38
N ARG A 119 -0.96 -5.56 3.24
CA ARG A 119 -0.63 -5.71 4.67
C ARG A 119 -1.63 -6.58 5.42
N LEU A 120 -1.11 -7.46 6.28
CA LEU A 120 -1.90 -8.37 7.13
C LEU A 120 -1.92 -7.96 8.60
N ASP A 121 -1.06 -7.03 9.00
CA ASP A 121 -0.87 -6.58 10.37
C ASP A 121 -1.80 -5.42 10.78
N LEU A 122 -2.48 -4.80 9.80
CA LEU A 122 -3.38 -3.69 10.05
C LEU A 122 -4.60 -4.12 10.89
N ARG A 123 -4.97 -3.28 11.86
CA ARG A 123 -6.11 -3.52 12.76
C ARG A 123 -6.94 -2.24 12.90
N VAL A 124 -8.18 -2.41 13.29
CA VAL A 124 -9.01 -1.29 13.76
C VAL A 124 -8.70 -1.11 15.26
N ASP A 125 -7.99 -0.05 15.58
CA ASP A 125 -7.65 0.31 16.96
C ASP A 125 -8.66 1.31 17.56
N ALA A 126 -8.42 1.73 18.80
CA ALA A 126 -9.29 2.66 19.52
C ALA A 126 -9.37 4.06 18.87
N ARG A 127 -8.40 4.43 18.00
CA ARG A 127 -8.41 5.70 17.25
C ARG A 127 -9.19 5.57 15.96
N LEU A 128 -8.98 4.50 15.22
CA LEU A 128 -9.61 4.27 13.92
C LEU A 128 -11.10 3.93 14.03
N GLY A 129 -11.52 3.22 15.07
CA GLY A 129 -12.92 2.84 15.26
C GLY A 129 -13.88 4.04 15.18
N PRO A 130 -13.68 5.10 16.00
CA PRO A 130 -14.48 6.34 15.90
C PRO A 130 -14.39 7.02 14.53
N GLN A 131 -13.24 6.99 13.86
CA GLN A 131 -13.05 7.61 12.54
C GLN A 131 -13.83 6.88 11.45
N TYR A 132 -13.81 5.54 11.45
CA TYR A 132 -14.68 4.75 10.56
C TYR A 132 -16.16 5.01 10.81
N ARG A 133 -16.56 5.17 12.07
CA ARG A 133 -17.96 5.52 12.40
C ARG A 133 -18.33 6.88 11.82
N THR A 134 -17.52 7.92 12.05
CA THR A 134 -17.80 9.27 11.51
C THR A 134 -17.85 9.26 9.99
N ALA A 135 -16.94 8.55 9.32
CA ALA A 135 -16.97 8.39 7.87
C ALA A 135 -18.24 7.66 7.39
N ALA A 136 -18.64 6.59 8.08
CA ALA A 136 -19.85 5.84 7.76
C ALA A 136 -21.12 6.68 7.94
N GLU A 137 -21.24 7.44 9.04
CA GLU A 137 -22.31 8.38 9.30
C GLU A 137 -22.41 9.46 8.19
N THR A 138 -21.24 10.00 7.78
CA THR A 138 -21.13 11.01 6.72
C THR A 138 -21.59 10.46 5.37
N VAL A 139 -21.09 9.29 4.96
CA VAL A 139 -21.47 8.62 3.71
C VAL A 139 -22.97 8.28 3.73
N ALA A 140 -23.45 7.66 4.81
CA ALA A 140 -24.84 7.25 4.93
C ALA A 140 -25.83 8.42 4.85
N ALA A 141 -25.48 9.55 5.51
CA ALA A 141 -26.28 10.77 5.41
C ALA A 141 -26.30 11.33 3.98
N ARG A 142 -25.14 11.33 3.30
CA ARG A 142 -25.03 11.79 1.91
C ARG A 142 -25.80 10.89 0.95
N VAL A 143 -25.71 9.57 1.11
CA VAL A 143 -26.47 8.59 0.32
C VAL A 143 -27.99 8.81 0.46
N ALA A 144 -28.47 8.96 1.69
CA ALA A 144 -29.89 9.20 1.95
C ALA A 144 -30.35 10.58 1.43
N GLY A 145 -29.48 11.58 1.42
CA GLY A 145 -29.80 12.94 0.98
C GLY A 145 -29.73 13.17 -0.54
N ASP A 146 -28.96 12.36 -1.27
CA ASP A 146 -28.71 12.52 -2.70
C ASP A 146 -29.39 11.41 -3.52
N ALA A 147 -30.38 11.79 -4.35
CA ALA A 147 -31.14 10.85 -5.17
C ALA A 147 -30.27 10.12 -6.22
N ALA A 148 -29.23 10.76 -6.75
CA ALA A 148 -28.34 10.13 -7.74
C ALA A 148 -27.45 9.07 -7.09
N ILE A 149 -26.95 9.31 -5.89
CA ILE A 149 -26.18 8.32 -5.12
C ILE A 149 -27.11 7.18 -4.68
N LEU A 150 -28.31 7.50 -4.19
CA LEU A 150 -29.29 6.51 -3.77
C LEU A 150 -29.63 5.54 -4.92
N ALA A 151 -29.85 6.05 -6.12
CA ALA A 151 -30.16 5.26 -7.31
C ALA A 151 -29.04 4.30 -7.73
N ARG A 152 -27.79 4.49 -7.29
CA ARG A 152 -26.70 3.56 -7.56
C ARG A 152 -26.75 2.28 -6.75
N ILE A 153 -27.46 2.32 -5.60
CA ILE A 153 -27.45 1.21 -4.64
C ILE A 153 -28.84 0.62 -4.40
N VAL A 154 -29.92 1.30 -4.80
CA VAL A 154 -31.28 0.81 -4.69
C VAL A 154 -31.71 0.29 -6.06
N PRO A 155 -32.02 -1.03 -6.20
CA PRO A 155 -32.31 -1.66 -7.49
C PRO A 155 -33.77 -1.59 -7.90
N CYS A 156 -34.67 -1.02 -7.08
CA CYS A 156 -36.11 -1.11 -7.15
C CYS A 156 -36.78 0.24 -6.90
N ASP A 157 -38.09 0.33 -7.14
CA ASP A 157 -38.86 1.52 -6.74
C ASP A 157 -39.08 1.51 -5.21
N ALA A 158 -38.68 2.60 -4.55
CA ALA A 158 -38.84 2.75 -3.10
C ALA A 158 -40.32 2.67 -2.61
N ALA A 159 -41.28 2.86 -3.52
CA ALA A 159 -42.69 2.69 -3.20
C ALA A 159 -43.15 1.22 -3.13
N ASP A 160 -42.38 0.30 -3.69
CA ASP A 160 -42.71 -1.12 -3.68
C ASP A 160 -42.44 -1.73 -2.30
N ALA A 161 -43.39 -2.45 -1.76
CA ALA A 161 -43.27 -3.07 -0.44
C ALA A 161 -42.13 -4.10 -0.32
N GLY A 162 -41.70 -4.70 -1.45
CA GLY A 162 -40.55 -5.63 -1.51
C GLY A 162 -39.20 -4.96 -1.57
N CYS A 163 -39.16 -3.70 -1.99
CA CYS A 163 -37.90 -2.98 -2.24
C CYS A 163 -36.96 -2.92 -1.05
N PRO A 164 -37.37 -2.77 0.22
CA PRO A 164 -36.46 -2.85 1.36
C PRO A 164 -35.64 -4.16 1.41
N GLY A 165 -36.30 -5.30 1.13
CA GLY A 165 -35.64 -6.60 1.08
C GLY A 165 -34.67 -6.74 -0.09
N GLU A 166 -35.10 -6.29 -1.29
CA GLU A 166 -34.22 -6.29 -2.49
C GLU A 166 -32.99 -5.40 -2.30
N PHE A 167 -33.16 -4.20 -1.73
CA PHE A 167 -32.06 -3.31 -1.40
C PHE A 167 -31.08 -3.97 -0.43
N VAL A 168 -31.58 -4.54 0.67
CA VAL A 168 -30.71 -5.20 1.69
C VAL A 168 -29.89 -6.30 1.04
N GLN A 169 -30.46 -7.14 0.18
CA GLN A 169 -29.75 -8.21 -0.51
C GLN A 169 -28.71 -7.67 -1.51
N ALA A 170 -29.12 -6.77 -2.39
CA ALA A 170 -28.27 -6.24 -3.44
C ALA A 170 -27.10 -5.42 -2.87
N PHE A 171 -27.39 -4.51 -1.95
CA PHE A 171 -26.36 -3.69 -1.31
C PHE A 171 -25.43 -4.54 -0.42
N GLY A 172 -25.99 -5.44 0.38
CA GLY A 172 -25.23 -6.31 1.26
C GLY A 172 -24.29 -7.23 0.49
N ARG A 173 -24.72 -7.81 -0.64
CA ARG A 173 -23.87 -8.62 -1.54
C ARG A 173 -22.68 -7.82 -2.05
N ARG A 174 -22.86 -6.58 -2.47
CA ARG A 174 -21.79 -5.69 -2.94
C ARG A 174 -20.87 -5.28 -1.80
N ALA A 175 -21.40 -4.83 -0.66
CA ALA A 175 -20.62 -4.35 0.47
C ALA A 175 -19.80 -5.46 1.14
N PHE A 176 -20.39 -6.65 1.30
CA PHE A 176 -19.72 -7.80 1.93
C PHE A 176 -19.03 -8.73 0.91
N ARG A 177 -19.17 -8.41 -0.39
CA ARG A 177 -18.53 -9.10 -1.52
C ARG A 177 -18.90 -10.58 -1.64
N ARG A 178 -20.06 -10.95 -1.08
CA ARG A 178 -20.69 -12.28 -1.12
C ARG A 178 -22.16 -12.17 -0.76
N PRO A 179 -22.99 -13.19 -1.03
CA PRO A 179 -24.37 -13.21 -0.52
C PRO A 179 -24.41 -13.07 1.00
N LEU A 180 -25.45 -12.41 1.46
CA LEU A 180 -25.73 -12.32 2.89
C LEU A 180 -26.17 -13.70 3.42
N THR A 181 -25.72 -14.04 4.62
CA THR A 181 -26.30 -15.17 5.36
C THR A 181 -27.73 -14.84 5.81
N ALA A 182 -28.51 -15.84 6.18
CA ALA A 182 -29.87 -15.66 6.70
C ALA A 182 -29.88 -14.73 7.94
N ASP A 183 -28.91 -14.88 8.82
CA ASP A 183 -28.77 -14.04 10.02
C ASP A 183 -28.41 -12.58 9.67
N GLU A 184 -27.52 -12.38 8.70
CA GLU A 184 -27.16 -11.05 8.22
C GLU A 184 -28.35 -10.37 7.55
N THR A 185 -29.08 -11.09 6.71
CA THR A 185 -30.32 -10.62 6.08
C THR A 185 -31.35 -10.19 7.12
N THR A 186 -31.61 -11.04 8.11
CA THR A 186 -32.55 -10.76 9.19
C THR A 186 -32.17 -9.51 9.96
N ARG A 187 -30.84 -9.39 10.32
CA ARG A 187 -30.32 -8.25 11.05
C ARG A 187 -30.41 -6.94 10.27
N LEU A 188 -30.00 -6.95 8.99
CA LEU A 188 -30.03 -5.75 8.16
C LEU A 188 -31.47 -5.31 7.85
N SER A 189 -32.40 -6.26 7.64
CA SER A 189 -33.79 -5.96 7.45
C SER A 189 -34.45 -5.37 8.71
N ALA A 190 -34.12 -5.90 9.87
CA ALA A 190 -34.57 -5.33 11.15
C ALA A 190 -34.02 -3.92 11.38
N LEU A 191 -32.74 -3.68 11.03
CA LEU A 191 -32.13 -2.36 11.10
C LEU A 191 -32.79 -1.38 10.14
N PHE A 192 -33.06 -1.79 8.88
CA PHE A 192 -33.78 -0.99 7.91
C PHE A 192 -35.13 -0.53 8.48
N ALA A 193 -35.92 -1.45 9.06
CA ALA A 193 -37.23 -1.14 9.63
C ALA A 193 -37.16 -0.15 10.82
N GLN A 194 -36.04 -0.06 11.52
CA GLN A 194 -35.83 0.90 12.61
C GLN A 194 -35.53 2.32 12.12
N GLY A 195 -35.21 2.51 10.83
CA GLY A 195 -34.85 3.80 10.25
C GLY A 195 -35.84 4.90 10.56
N ALA A 196 -37.09 4.66 10.31
CA ALA A 196 -38.20 5.62 10.56
C ALA A 196 -38.26 6.11 12.03
N THR A 197 -37.77 5.30 12.98
CA THR A 197 -37.80 5.65 14.40
C THR A 197 -36.51 6.30 14.85
N LEU A 198 -35.36 5.77 14.41
CA LEU A 198 -34.04 6.20 14.89
C LEU A 198 -33.53 7.44 14.15
N VAL A 199 -33.77 7.55 12.85
CA VAL A 199 -33.38 8.71 12.03
C VAL A 199 -34.49 9.75 11.99
N ALA A 200 -35.72 9.30 11.77
CA ALA A 200 -36.96 10.09 11.84
C ALA A 200 -36.94 11.36 10.96
N SER A 201 -36.41 11.27 9.72
CA SER A 201 -36.32 12.39 8.78
C SER A 201 -37.66 12.71 8.11
N GLY A 202 -38.61 11.79 8.18
CA GLY A 202 -39.93 11.85 7.50
C GLY A 202 -39.96 11.00 6.22
N ASP A 203 -38.84 10.43 5.76
CA ASP A 203 -38.79 9.47 4.66
C ASP A 203 -38.28 8.11 5.20
N ALA A 204 -39.21 7.24 5.53
CA ALA A 204 -38.90 5.96 6.16
C ALA A 204 -37.99 5.06 5.33
N PHE A 205 -38.07 5.12 3.99
CA PHE A 205 -37.20 4.33 3.11
C PHE A 205 -35.77 4.82 3.15
N ARG A 206 -35.56 6.13 2.98
CA ARG A 206 -34.21 6.76 3.05
C ARG A 206 -33.58 6.61 4.43
N ASP A 207 -34.39 6.69 5.47
CA ASP A 207 -33.94 6.48 6.85
C ASP A 207 -33.46 5.04 7.06
N GLY A 208 -34.18 4.04 6.50
CA GLY A 208 -33.77 2.64 6.49
C GLY A 208 -32.45 2.41 5.73
N VAL A 209 -32.35 2.96 4.51
CA VAL A 209 -31.13 2.91 3.71
C VAL A 209 -29.96 3.50 4.48
N ARG A 210 -30.14 4.68 5.11
CA ARG A 210 -29.10 5.34 5.90
C ARG A 210 -28.54 4.44 7.00
N LEU A 211 -29.40 3.81 7.80
CA LEU A 211 -28.92 2.93 8.88
C LEU A 211 -28.19 1.68 8.36
N VAL A 212 -28.69 1.08 7.28
CA VAL A 212 -28.06 -0.10 6.69
C VAL A 212 -26.67 0.24 6.12
N VAL A 213 -26.54 1.37 5.42
CA VAL A 213 -25.23 1.84 4.90
C VAL A 213 -24.28 2.16 6.03
N GLU A 214 -24.73 2.89 7.04
CA GLU A 214 -23.91 3.25 8.22
C GLU A 214 -23.39 2.01 8.95
N TYR A 215 -24.25 1.02 9.17
CA TYR A 215 -23.86 -0.26 9.77
C TYR A 215 -22.86 -1.03 8.90
N ALA A 216 -23.13 -1.13 7.60
CA ALA A 216 -22.31 -1.92 6.69
C ALA A 216 -20.89 -1.40 6.62
N LEU A 217 -20.68 -0.08 6.50
CA LEU A 217 -19.37 0.54 6.39
C LEU A 217 -18.50 0.43 7.66
N GLN A 218 -19.12 0.17 8.82
CA GLN A 218 -18.42 -0.10 10.07
C GLN A 218 -18.22 -1.59 10.34
N SER A 219 -18.89 -2.45 9.56
CA SER A 219 -18.87 -3.89 9.77
C SER A 219 -17.48 -4.47 9.48
N PRO A 220 -16.96 -5.40 10.30
CA PRO A 220 -15.79 -6.18 9.95
C PRO A 220 -15.92 -6.92 8.61
N LYS A 221 -17.16 -7.24 8.17
CA LYS A 221 -17.42 -7.87 6.86
C LYS A 221 -17.05 -6.94 5.69
N PHE A 222 -17.17 -5.63 5.87
CA PHE A 222 -16.74 -4.64 4.91
C PHE A 222 -15.26 -4.30 5.09
N LEU A 223 -14.84 -4.02 6.33
CA LEU A 223 -13.51 -3.50 6.64
C LEU A 223 -12.38 -4.51 6.46
N TYR A 224 -12.68 -5.82 6.44
CA TYR A 224 -11.66 -6.86 6.30
C TYR A 224 -11.91 -7.71 5.05
N ARG A 225 -10.83 -8.02 4.35
CA ARG A 225 -10.81 -9.07 3.34
C ARG A 225 -10.49 -10.38 4.04
N ASN A 226 -11.46 -11.27 4.07
CA ASN A 226 -11.28 -12.60 4.65
C ASN A 226 -10.99 -13.59 3.52
N GLU A 227 -9.94 -14.38 3.70
CA GLU A 227 -9.52 -15.47 2.85
C GLU A 227 -9.35 -16.67 3.78
N LEU A 228 -10.46 -17.33 4.10
CA LEU A 228 -10.52 -18.42 5.07
C LEU A 228 -10.40 -19.77 4.38
N GLY A 229 -10.83 -19.83 3.11
CA GLY A 229 -10.88 -21.03 2.30
C GLY A 229 -11.89 -22.06 2.80
N THR A 230 -12.12 -23.06 1.97
CA THR A 230 -13.05 -24.14 2.28
C THR A 230 -12.32 -25.44 2.64
N GLU A 231 -11.20 -25.69 2.00
CA GLU A 231 -10.43 -26.93 2.11
C GLU A 231 -8.93 -26.65 2.03
N THR A 232 -8.15 -27.58 2.58
CA THR A 232 -6.70 -27.59 2.41
C THR A 232 -6.36 -28.76 1.48
N ASN A 233 -5.67 -28.47 0.38
CA ASN A 233 -5.27 -29.49 -0.59
C ASN A 233 -4.10 -30.37 -0.08
N ALA A 234 -3.69 -31.36 -0.88
CA ALA A 234 -2.62 -32.28 -0.50
C ALA A 234 -1.25 -31.60 -0.28
N GLU A 235 -1.03 -30.47 -0.93
CA GLU A 235 0.17 -29.63 -0.80
C GLU A 235 0.10 -28.68 0.40
N GLY A 236 -0.99 -28.72 1.18
CA GLY A 236 -1.21 -27.84 2.31
C GLY A 236 -1.68 -26.43 1.95
N LEU A 237 -2.08 -26.18 0.70
CA LEU A 237 -2.61 -24.90 0.26
C LEU A 237 -4.10 -24.80 0.55
N ILE A 238 -4.56 -23.62 0.92
CA ILE A 238 -5.98 -23.36 1.17
C ILE A 238 -6.66 -23.01 -0.16
N THR A 239 -7.72 -23.76 -0.50
CA THR A 239 -8.58 -23.46 -1.65
C THR A 239 -9.57 -22.38 -1.26
N LEU A 240 -9.55 -21.26 -1.97
CA LEU A 240 -10.52 -20.17 -1.79
C LEU A 240 -11.86 -20.56 -2.42
N ASP A 241 -12.95 -20.08 -1.85
CA ASP A 241 -14.22 -20.11 -2.55
C ASP A 241 -14.27 -19.04 -3.65
N ASP A 242 -15.30 -19.10 -4.52
CA ASP A 242 -15.41 -18.20 -5.66
C ASP A 242 -15.56 -16.72 -5.23
N TRP A 243 -16.20 -16.45 -4.10
CA TRP A 243 -16.39 -15.10 -3.57
C TRP A 243 -15.07 -14.53 -3.01
N GLU A 244 -14.30 -15.36 -2.32
CA GLU A 244 -12.96 -15.01 -1.85
C GLU A 244 -12.02 -14.80 -3.04
N MET A 245 -12.14 -15.62 -4.10
CA MET A 245 -11.38 -15.47 -5.34
C MET A 245 -11.75 -14.17 -6.05
N ALA A 246 -13.04 -13.84 -6.20
CA ALA A 246 -13.50 -12.56 -6.76
C ALA A 246 -12.92 -11.37 -5.98
N SER A 247 -12.99 -11.42 -4.65
CA SER A 247 -12.41 -10.40 -3.78
C SER A 247 -10.90 -10.29 -3.96
N ARG A 248 -10.17 -11.42 -4.01
CA ARG A 248 -8.72 -11.43 -4.22
C ARG A 248 -8.34 -10.80 -5.57
N LEU A 249 -9.00 -11.20 -6.65
CA LEU A 249 -8.72 -10.68 -7.99
C LEU A 249 -8.98 -9.18 -8.08
N SER A 250 -10.09 -8.69 -7.55
CA SER A 250 -10.42 -7.26 -7.62
C SER A 250 -9.46 -6.41 -6.79
N PHE A 251 -9.12 -6.80 -5.58
CA PHE A 251 -8.16 -6.06 -4.78
C PHE A 251 -6.73 -6.14 -5.34
N PHE A 252 -6.37 -7.25 -5.96
CA PHE A 252 -5.06 -7.40 -6.58
C PHE A 252 -4.90 -6.53 -7.83
N LEU A 253 -5.93 -6.51 -8.70
CA LEU A 253 -5.85 -5.82 -9.99
C LEU A 253 -6.41 -4.40 -9.96
N TRP A 254 -7.41 -4.11 -9.11
CA TRP A 254 -8.08 -2.82 -9.05
C TRP A 254 -7.90 -2.07 -7.73
N ASN A 255 -7.29 -2.71 -6.74
CA ASN A 255 -7.18 -2.19 -5.37
C ASN A 255 -8.53 -1.75 -4.76
N SER A 256 -9.63 -2.37 -5.20
CA SER A 256 -11.01 -2.05 -4.84
C SER A 256 -11.86 -3.31 -4.76
N ILE A 257 -13.13 -3.15 -4.36
CA ILE A 257 -14.11 -4.24 -4.30
C ILE A 257 -14.47 -4.77 -5.70
N PRO A 258 -14.95 -6.04 -5.81
CA PRO A 258 -15.45 -6.59 -7.06
C PRO A 258 -16.62 -5.80 -7.62
N ASP A 259 -16.70 -5.69 -8.95
CA ASP A 259 -17.88 -5.21 -9.64
C ASP A 259 -18.98 -6.29 -9.72
N ALA A 260 -20.14 -5.92 -10.23
CA ALA A 260 -21.28 -6.83 -10.35
C ALA A 260 -20.93 -8.06 -11.22
N ALA A 261 -20.25 -7.85 -12.34
CA ALA A 261 -19.88 -8.94 -13.26
C ALA A 261 -18.94 -9.96 -12.62
N LEU A 262 -18.00 -9.53 -11.77
CA LEU A 262 -17.10 -10.43 -11.07
C LEU A 262 -17.84 -11.20 -9.94
N LEU A 263 -18.79 -10.53 -9.26
CA LEU A 263 -19.66 -11.21 -8.30
C LEU A 263 -20.59 -12.20 -8.97
N ASP A 264 -21.12 -11.90 -10.17
CA ASP A 264 -21.99 -12.81 -10.94
C ASP A 264 -21.19 -14.03 -11.42
N ALA A 265 -19.93 -13.86 -11.84
CA ALA A 265 -19.03 -14.96 -12.16
C ALA A 265 -18.76 -15.87 -10.94
N ALA A 266 -18.61 -15.27 -9.75
CA ALA A 266 -18.49 -16.02 -8.51
C ALA A 266 -19.77 -16.81 -8.17
N GLU A 267 -20.94 -16.21 -8.37
CA GLU A 267 -22.24 -16.88 -8.15
C GLU A 267 -22.45 -18.04 -9.12
N GLY A 268 -21.99 -17.89 -10.37
CA GLY A 268 -22.02 -18.91 -11.40
C GLY A 268 -21.02 -20.06 -11.22
N GLY A 269 -20.10 -19.97 -10.25
CA GLY A 269 -19.05 -20.97 -10.04
C GLY A 269 -17.93 -20.91 -11.08
N GLU A 270 -17.83 -19.82 -11.85
CA GLU A 270 -16.86 -19.68 -12.94
C GLU A 270 -15.42 -19.57 -12.40
N LEU A 271 -15.26 -19.00 -11.20
CA LEU A 271 -13.95 -18.74 -10.59
C LEU A 271 -13.34 -19.98 -9.91
N ALA A 272 -14.04 -21.11 -9.90
CA ALA A 272 -13.52 -22.39 -9.45
C ALA A 272 -12.54 -23.02 -10.47
N SER A 273 -12.48 -22.51 -11.70
CA SER A 273 -11.65 -23.04 -12.78
C SER A 273 -10.52 -22.07 -13.16
N GLU A 274 -9.39 -22.62 -13.62
CA GLU A 274 -8.26 -21.83 -14.13
C GLU A 274 -8.67 -20.98 -15.34
N ASP A 275 -9.47 -21.54 -16.25
CA ASP A 275 -9.96 -20.82 -17.43
C ASP A 275 -10.86 -19.64 -17.05
N GLY A 276 -11.77 -19.82 -16.09
CA GLY A 276 -12.64 -18.77 -15.61
C GLY A 276 -11.88 -17.66 -14.87
N VAL A 277 -10.92 -18.05 -14.03
CA VAL A 277 -10.01 -17.09 -13.41
C VAL A 277 -9.22 -16.33 -14.48
N GLY A 278 -8.69 -17.03 -15.51
CA GLY A 278 -7.97 -16.41 -16.62
C GLY A 278 -8.82 -15.41 -17.38
N ALA A 279 -10.07 -15.76 -17.69
CA ALA A 279 -11.01 -14.85 -18.37
C ALA A 279 -11.33 -13.60 -17.50
N ALA A 280 -11.56 -13.78 -16.21
CA ALA A 280 -11.77 -12.68 -15.28
C ALA A 280 -10.54 -11.75 -15.20
N VAL A 281 -9.33 -12.29 -15.09
CA VAL A 281 -8.07 -11.53 -15.08
C VAL A 281 -7.92 -10.68 -16.34
N LEU A 282 -8.14 -11.27 -17.53
CA LEU A 282 -8.04 -10.53 -18.80
C LEU A 282 -9.05 -9.36 -18.87
N ARG A 283 -10.27 -9.58 -18.38
CA ARG A 283 -11.29 -8.53 -18.31
C ARG A 283 -10.87 -7.41 -17.34
N LEU A 284 -10.41 -7.78 -16.14
CA LEU A 284 -9.98 -6.81 -15.12
C LEU A 284 -8.77 -5.99 -15.58
N LEU A 285 -7.82 -6.61 -16.27
CA LEU A 285 -6.65 -5.92 -16.84
C LEU A 285 -7.01 -4.92 -17.95
N ALA A 286 -8.13 -5.11 -18.64
CA ALA A 286 -8.59 -4.17 -19.66
C ALA A 286 -9.23 -2.88 -19.06
N ASP A 287 -9.53 -2.87 -17.77
CA ASP A 287 -10.09 -1.69 -17.10
C ASP A 287 -8.97 -0.71 -16.69
N PRO A 288 -9.17 0.61 -16.84
CA PRO A 288 -8.21 1.62 -16.41
C PRO A 288 -7.79 1.53 -14.92
N LYS A 289 -8.62 0.95 -14.06
CA LYS A 289 -8.27 0.70 -12.65
C LYS A 289 -7.03 -0.19 -12.50
N ALA A 290 -6.82 -1.13 -13.42
CA ALA A 290 -5.65 -2.00 -13.39
C ALA A 290 -4.35 -1.21 -13.64
N LEU A 291 -4.36 -0.28 -14.60
CA LEU A 291 -3.21 0.62 -14.81
C LEU A 291 -2.95 1.48 -13.57
N ALA A 292 -4.00 2.09 -13.01
CA ALA A 292 -3.88 2.91 -11.80
C ALA A 292 -3.31 2.10 -10.60
N THR A 293 -3.74 0.85 -10.44
CA THR A 293 -3.23 -0.06 -9.40
C THR A 293 -1.77 -0.42 -9.65
N ASN A 294 -1.39 -0.67 -10.90
CA ASN A 294 0.00 -0.96 -11.27
C ASN A 294 0.92 0.24 -11.00
N VAL A 295 0.49 1.45 -11.40
CA VAL A 295 1.22 2.70 -11.10
C VAL A 295 1.38 2.88 -9.59
N ARG A 296 0.33 2.61 -8.82
CA ARG A 296 0.37 2.66 -7.36
C ARG A 296 1.37 1.65 -6.77
N PHE A 297 1.35 0.41 -7.26
CA PHE A 297 2.32 -0.62 -6.85
C PHE A 297 3.76 -0.15 -7.08
N HIS A 298 4.06 0.37 -8.27
CA HIS A 298 5.39 0.88 -8.58
C HIS A 298 5.75 2.10 -7.72
N ALA A 299 4.80 3.01 -7.48
CA ALA A 299 5.04 4.15 -6.59
C ALA A 299 5.41 3.71 -5.16
N GLN A 300 4.80 2.62 -4.67
CA GLN A 300 5.15 2.01 -3.39
C GLN A 300 6.51 1.31 -3.45
N ALA A 301 6.74 0.47 -4.47
CA ALA A 301 7.99 -0.27 -4.65
C ALA A 301 9.21 0.65 -4.79
N TRP A 302 9.05 1.80 -5.45
CA TRP A 302 10.11 2.77 -5.68
C TRP A 302 10.09 3.92 -4.66
N GLN A 303 9.34 3.77 -3.56
CA GLN A 303 9.34 4.65 -2.38
C GLN A 303 9.01 6.12 -2.71
N PHE A 304 7.97 6.38 -3.54
CA PHE A 304 7.54 7.75 -3.87
C PHE A 304 7.14 8.57 -2.64
N GLY A 305 6.80 7.94 -1.52
CA GLY A 305 6.62 8.63 -0.23
C GLY A 305 7.81 9.49 0.18
N ARG A 306 9.02 9.14 -0.30
CA ARG A 306 10.24 9.95 -0.07
C ARG A 306 10.22 11.30 -0.80
N PHE A 307 9.39 11.47 -1.84
CA PHE A 307 9.29 12.74 -2.56
C PHE A 307 8.86 13.90 -1.64
N SER A 308 8.11 13.60 -0.58
CA SER A 308 7.76 14.59 0.45
C SER A 308 8.97 15.20 1.18
N ARG A 309 10.15 14.61 1.05
CA ARG A 309 11.40 15.08 1.65
C ARG A 309 12.18 16.02 0.73
N ILE A 310 11.75 16.18 -0.52
CA ILE A 310 12.41 17.07 -1.50
C ILE A 310 12.22 18.50 -1.05
N ALA A 311 13.29 19.13 -0.63
CA ALA A 311 13.31 20.51 -0.15
C ALA A 311 14.63 21.17 -0.59
N PRO A 312 14.76 21.57 -1.88
CA PRO A 312 15.95 22.23 -2.38
C PRO A 312 16.10 23.61 -1.72
N ASP A 313 17.32 23.97 -1.42
CA ASP A 313 17.66 25.30 -0.91
C ASP A 313 17.52 26.33 -2.03
N GLY A 314 16.76 27.42 -1.80
CA GLY A 314 16.43 28.39 -2.83
C GLY A 314 17.61 29.25 -3.29
N ASP A 315 18.64 29.42 -2.49
CA ASP A 315 19.85 30.13 -2.89
C ASP A 315 20.75 29.26 -3.78
N THR A 316 20.78 27.96 -3.50
CA THR A 316 21.55 26.96 -4.26
C THR A 316 20.83 26.56 -5.55
N TYR A 317 19.49 26.45 -5.50
CA TYR A 317 18.65 25.99 -6.61
C TYR A 317 17.50 26.98 -6.90
N PRO A 318 17.82 28.20 -7.37
CA PRO A 318 16.82 29.26 -7.56
C PRO A 318 15.75 28.90 -8.62
N ASP A 319 16.05 27.99 -9.53
CA ASP A 319 15.15 27.55 -10.59
C ASP A 319 14.23 26.40 -10.17
N ALA A 320 14.34 25.90 -8.92
CA ALA A 320 13.48 24.82 -8.43
C ALA A 320 12.04 25.34 -8.21
N PRO A 321 11.02 24.75 -8.85
CA PRO A 321 9.63 25.16 -8.64
C PRO A 321 9.21 24.99 -7.17
N SER A 322 8.38 25.89 -6.65
CA SER A 322 7.87 25.79 -5.27
C SER A 322 6.99 24.56 -5.03
N ASP A 323 6.37 24.03 -6.09
CA ASP A 323 5.54 22.82 -6.11
C ASP A 323 6.27 21.59 -6.67
N ILE A 324 7.61 21.58 -6.61
CA ILE A 324 8.47 20.53 -7.18
C ILE A 324 8.04 19.11 -6.78
N VAL A 325 7.60 18.91 -5.53
CA VAL A 325 7.13 17.60 -5.03
C VAL A 325 5.97 17.06 -5.87
N THR A 326 4.96 17.91 -6.13
CA THR A 326 3.80 17.52 -6.93
C THR A 326 4.18 17.25 -8.38
N ARG A 327 5.07 18.05 -8.95
CA ARG A 327 5.51 17.91 -10.34
C ARG A 327 6.32 16.64 -10.56
N VAL A 328 7.29 16.34 -9.69
CA VAL A 328 8.10 15.13 -9.83
C VAL A 328 7.30 13.85 -9.57
N ASP A 329 6.30 13.88 -8.67
CA ASP A 329 5.39 12.76 -8.47
C ASP A 329 4.57 12.50 -9.74
N ALA A 330 3.97 13.54 -10.32
CA ALA A 330 3.22 13.43 -11.57
C ALA A 330 4.10 12.94 -12.74
N SER A 331 5.31 13.48 -12.87
CA SER A 331 6.31 13.07 -13.88
C SER A 331 6.67 11.58 -13.75
N ALA A 332 6.99 11.14 -12.54
CA ALA A 332 7.38 9.76 -12.27
C ALA A 332 6.22 8.77 -12.51
N ARG A 333 4.99 9.12 -12.12
CA ARG A 333 3.80 8.31 -12.41
C ARG A 333 3.55 8.21 -13.91
N ARG A 334 3.65 9.32 -14.65
CA ARG A 334 3.48 9.31 -16.09
C ARG A 334 4.54 8.45 -16.79
N PHE A 335 5.78 8.44 -16.26
CA PHE A 335 6.83 7.54 -16.77
C PHE A 335 6.46 6.05 -16.57
N ILE A 336 5.93 5.69 -15.38
CA ILE A 336 5.46 4.32 -15.12
C ILE A 336 4.31 3.96 -16.05
N GLU A 337 3.32 4.84 -16.21
CA GLU A 337 2.18 4.64 -17.13
C GLU A 337 2.65 4.33 -18.54
N GLU A 338 3.61 5.10 -19.06
CA GLU A 338 4.16 4.89 -20.40
C GLU A 338 4.82 3.52 -20.52
N VAL A 339 5.73 3.19 -19.59
CA VAL A 339 6.42 1.89 -19.61
C VAL A 339 5.43 0.73 -19.59
N VAL A 340 4.39 0.81 -18.74
CA VAL A 340 3.37 -0.25 -18.61
C VAL A 340 2.48 -0.31 -19.86
N THR A 341 2.05 0.83 -20.37
CA THR A 341 1.13 0.90 -21.52
C THR A 341 1.80 0.44 -22.81
N GLU A 342 3.07 0.78 -23.01
CA GLU A 342 3.86 0.35 -24.16
C GLU A 342 4.35 -1.11 -24.05
N GLY A 343 4.00 -1.80 -22.97
CA GLY A 343 4.40 -3.19 -22.71
C GLY A 343 5.86 -3.35 -22.35
N GLY A 344 6.52 -2.27 -21.91
CA GLY A 344 7.87 -2.30 -21.38
C GLY A 344 7.93 -3.07 -20.06
N GLY A 345 9.05 -3.76 -19.82
CA GLY A 345 9.30 -4.47 -18.58
C GLY A 345 10.32 -3.74 -17.71
N LEU A 346 10.91 -4.48 -16.76
CA LEU A 346 11.95 -3.96 -15.87
C LEU A 346 13.15 -3.39 -16.64
N SER A 347 13.50 -3.98 -17.79
CA SER A 347 14.58 -3.46 -18.64
C SER A 347 14.28 -2.04 -19.11
N GLU A 348 13.07 -1.81 -19.67
CA GLU A 348 12.65 -0.47 -20.10
C GLU A 348 12.61 0.50 -18.92
N PHE A 349 12.04 0.07 -17.79
CA PHE A 349 11.97 0.88 -16.58
C PHE A 349 13.36 1.36 -16.12
N LEU A 350 14.39 0.53 -16.24
CA LEU A 350 15.74 0.84 -15.82
C LEU A 350 16.61 1.51 -16.87
N THR A 351 16.23 1.45 -18.17
CA THR A 351 17.11 1.89 -19.26
C THR A 351 16.46 2.87 -20.24
N ALA A 352 15.17 3.21 -20.07
CA ALA A 352 14.48 4.13 -20.95
C ALA A 352 15.18 5.50 -21.06
N PRO A 353 15.51 5.98 -22.27
CA PRO A 353 16.24 7.23 -22.44
C PRO A 353 15.30 8.45 -22.49
N TYR A 354 14.28 8.48 -21.63
CA TYR A 354 13.30 9.57 -21.60
C TYR A 354 12.76 9.84 -20.20
N ALA A 355 12.16 11.01 -20.05
CA ALA A 355 11.34 11.39 -18.89
C ALA A 355 10.08 12.11 -19.34
N PHE A 356 9.24 12.49 -18.39
CA PHE A 356 8.12 13.39 -18.61
C PHE A 356 8.35 14.69 -17.85
N ALA A 357 8.22 15.82 -18.51
CA ALA A 357 8.40 17.12 -17.90
C ALA A 357 7.41 18.14 -18.47
N ASP A 358 7.03 19.09 -17.64
CA ASP A 358 6.33 20.30 -18.03
C ASP A 358 7.32 21.47 -18.23
N SER A 359 6.82 22.67 -18.47
CA SER A 359 7.64 23.86 -18.68
C SER A 359 8.55 24.22 -17.50
N GLU A 360 8.20 23.81 -16.28
CA GLU A 360 8.96 24.11 -15.06
C GLU A 360 10.01 23.02 -14.74
N LEU A 361 9.73 21.75 -15.08
CA LEU A 361 10.69 20.65 -14.85
C LEU A 361 11.72 20.51 -15.97
N ALA A 362 11.34 20.82 -17.22
CA ALA A 362 12.22 20.61 -18.36
C ALA A 362 13.57 21.37 -18.27
N PRO A 363 13.64 22.61 -17.76
CA PRO A 363 14.91 23.29 -17.53
C PRO A 363 15.85 22.55 -16.57
N LEU A 364 15.32 21.85 -15.57
CA LEU A 364 16.11 21.06 -14.63
C LEU A 364 16.72 19.80 -15.28
N TYR A 365 16.20 19.38 -16.44
CA TYR A 365 16.79 18.35 -17.28
C TYR A 365 17.74 18.93 -18.36
N GLY A 366 17.88 20.24 -18.42
CA GLY A 366 18.71 20.93 -19.44
C GLY A 366 18.02 21.07 -20.80
N THR A 367 16.69 20.99 -20.84
CA THR A 367 15.88 21.06 -22.07
C THR A 367 14.72 22.05 -21.88
N SER A 368 13.81 22.12 -22.85
CA SER A 368 12.60 22.92 -22.76
C SER A 368 11.37 22.09 -23.14
N ALA A 369 10.26 22.37 -22.47
CA ALA A 369 8.95 21.84 -22.82
C ALA A 369 7.92 22.99 -22.79
N SER A 370 6.80 22.80 -23.47
CA SER A 370 5.70 23.78 -23.46
C SER A 370 4.42 23.11 -22.97
N GLY A 371 3.75 23.76 -22.02
CA GLY A 371 2.47 23.27 -21.50
C GLY A 371 2.63 22.22 -20.39
N GLY A 372 1.74 21.21 -20.39
CA GLY A 372 1.73 20.14 -19.38
C GLY A 372 2.81 19.10 -19.58
N LEU A 373 2.72 18.00 -18.84
CA LEU A 373 3.68 16.89 -18.92
C LEU A 373 3.77 16.33 -20.33
N THR A 374 4.93 16.46 -20.95
CA THR A 374 5.27 15.90 -22.26
C THR A 374 6.52 15.05 -22.14
N ARG A 375 6.65 14.07 -23.01
CA ARG A 375 7.86 13.25 -23.11
C ARG A 375 9.03 14.10 -23.59
N ILE A 376 10.14 13.98 -22.89
CA ILE A 376 11.45 14.53 -23.27
C ILE A 376 12.41 13.37 -23.43
N ASP A 377 13.09 13.30 -24.56
CA ASP A 377 14.06 12.25 -24.88
C ASP A 377 15.47 12.72 -24.54
N PHE A 378 16.31 11.84 -24.05
CA PHE A 378 17.69 12.11 -23.68
C PHE A 378 18.66 11.59 -24.75
N ASP A 379 19.42 12.48 -25.31
CA ASP A 379 20.50 12.14 -26.24
C ASP A 379 21.77 11.72 -25.49
N GLY A 380 22.54 10.82 -26.06
CA GLY A 380 23.89 10.49 -25.59
C GLY A 380 24.02 9.42 -24.49
N GLY A 381 22.92 8.92 -23.95
CA GLY A 381 22.95 7.79 -23.01
C GLY A 381 23.40 8.10 -21.59
N GLU A 382 23.53 9.37 -21.22
CA GLU A 382 23.93 9.81 -19.87
C GLU A 382 22.81 9.65 -18.85
N ARG A 383 21.53 9.79 -19.29
CA ARG A 383 20.36 9.62 -18.43
C ARG A 383 19.53 8.45 -18.93
N LYS A 384 19.30 7.46 -18.07
CA LYS A 384 18.53 6.25 -18.41
C LYS A 384 17.71 5.79 -17.24
N GLY A 385 16.45 5.43 -17.54
CA GLY A 385 15.54 4.78 -16.63
C GLY A 385 15.14 5.60 -15.41
N PHE A 386 14.41 4.94 -14.54
CA PHE A 386 13.82 5.54 -13.34
C PHE A 386 14.85 6.16 -12.38
N LEU A 387 16.00 5.50 -12.22
CA LEU A 387 17.05 5.95 -11.29
C LEU A 387 17.69 7.29 -11.68
N MET A 388 17.45 7.76 -12.91
CA MET A 388 17.92 9.05 -13.40
C MET A 388 16.79 10.09 -13.51
N GLN A 389 15.55 9.73 -13.11
CA GLN A 389 14.45 10.67 -13.02
C GLN A 389 14.70 11.69 -11.91
N LEU A 390 14.27 12.92 -12.13
CA LEU A 390 14.48 14.04 -11.20
C LEU A 390 13.91 13.72 -9.80
N GLY A 391 12.70 13.13 -9.72
CA GLY A 391 12.08 12.75 -8.46
C GLY A 391 12.92 11.79 -7.64
N PHE A 392 13.49 10.75 -8.29
CA PHE A 392 14.39 9.81 -7.62
C PHE A 392 15.67 10.49 -7.15
N LEU A 393 16.33 11.25 -8.02
CA LEU A 393 17.58 11.92 -7.69
C LEU A 393 17.42 12.94 -6.57
N ALA A 394 16.36 13.75 -6.60
CA ALA A 394 16.09 14.78 -5.59
C ALA A 394 15.64 14.19 -4.25
N SER A 395 14.87 13.09 -4.25
CA SER A 395 14.46 12.42 -3.00
C SER A 395 15.62 11.72 -2.28
N HIS A 396 16.74 11.52 -2.97
CA HIS A 396 17.99 10.98 -2.43
C HIS A 396 19.10 12.06 -2.53
N ALA A 397 18.78 13.27 -2.11
CA ALA A 397 19.69 14.39 -2.02
C ALA A 397 19.46 15.18 -0.73
N TYR A 398 20.45 15.92 -0.29
CA TYR A 398 20.29 16.95 0.73
C TYR A 398 19.78 18.25 0.08
N SER A 399 19.41 19.23 0.90
CA SER A 399 18.92 20.53 0.39
C SER A 399 19.89 21.28 -0.51
N ILE A 400 21.21 21.13 -0.29
CA ILE A 400 22.28 21.84 -1.00
C ILE A 400 23.22 20.95 -1.79
N LYS A 401 23.16 19.62 -1.63
CA LYS A 401 24.07 18.68 -2.33
C LYS A 401 23.45 17.32 -2.58
N THR A 402 23.98 16.62 -3.57
CA THR A 402 23.57 15.24 -3.91
C THR A 402 24.02 14.23 -2.84
N ASP A 403 23.32 13.08 -2.76
CA ASP A 403 23.62 11.99 -1.84
C ASP A 403 23.80 10.65 -2.59
N PRO A 404 24.99 10.41 -3.16
CA PRO A 404 25.23 9.18 -3.91
C PRO A 404 25.29 7.94 -3.03
N ILE A 405 25.60 8.07 -1.72
CA ILE A 405 25.69 6.93 -0.80
C ILE A 405 24.30 6.33 -0.62
N HIS A 406 23.30 7.11 -0.26
CA HIS A 406 21.93 6.60 -0.09
C HIS A 406 21.32 6.11 -1.40
N ARG A 407 21.68 6.67 -2.57
CA ARG A 407 21.30 6.10 -3.87
C ARG A 407 21.92 4.73 -4.11
N GLY A 408 23.21 4.57 -3.76
CA GLY A 408 23.87 3.27 -3.82
C GLY A 408 23.23 2.23 -2.89
N LEU A 409 22.91 2.63 -1.66
CA LEU A 409 22.19 1.79 -0.69
C LEU A 409 20.81 1.36 -1.21
N PHE A 410 20.06 2.28 -1.84
CA PHE A 410 18.79 1.95 -2.46
C PHE A 410 18.95 0.86 -3.53
N VAL A 411 19.92 1.01 -4.43
CA VAL A 411 20.18 0.01 -5.48
C VAL A 411 20.53 -1.34 -4.86
N LEU A 412 21.41 -1.36 -3.86
CA LEU A 412 21.82 -2.60 -3.22
C LEU A 412 20.71 -3.30 -2.47
N ARG A 413 19.92 -2.56 -1.68
CA ARG A 413 18.86 -3.12 -0.83
C ARG A 413 17.59 -3.42 -1.61
N GLU A 414 17.09 -2.44 -2.36
CA GLU A 414 15.75 -2.52 -2.97
C GLU A 414 15.75 -3.19 -4.35
N ILE A 415 16.86 -3.10 -5.10
CA ILE A 415 16.95 -3.69 -6.45
C ILE A 415 17.70 -5.01 -6.44
N LEU A 416 18.86 -5.08 -5.73
CA LEU A 416 19.70 -6.26 -5.71
C LEU A 416 19.44 -7.16 -4.50
N CYS A 417 18.53 -6.78 -3.61
CA CYS A 417 18.13 -7.54 -2.40
C CYS A 417 19.34 -7.98 -1.56
N ARG A 418 20.32 -7.09 -1.41
CA ARG A 418 21.52 -7.37 -0.61
C ARG A 418 21.38 -6.72 0.76
N ASP A 419 21.54 -7.50 1.80
CA ASP A 419 21.75 -6.99 3.14
C ASP A 419 23.12 -6.32 3.23
N ILE A 420 23.10 -5.10 3.74
CA ILE A 420 24.32 -4.33 4.01
C ILE A 420 24.36 -4.15 5.52
N PRO A 421 25.47 -4.54 6.17
CA PRO A 421 25.63 -4.33 7.59
C PRO A 421 25.59 -2.85 7.93
N ASP A 422 25.24 -2.54 9.16
CA ASP A 422 25.31 -1.17 9.65
C ASP A 422 26.72 -0.62 9.53
N PRO A 423 26.86 0.68 9.21
CA PRO A 423 28.17 1.29 9.12
C PRO A 423 28.93 1.15 10.43
N PRO A 424 30.26 0.99 10.39
CA PRO A 424 31.06 0.95 11.61
C PRO A 424 30.82 2.17 12.50
N ALA A 425 30.93 1.98 13.80
CA ALA A 425 30.81 3.09 14.76
C ALA A 425 31.79 4.21 14.40
N GLY A 426 31.30 5.44 14.30
CA GLY A 426 32.11 6.61 13.93
C GLY A 426 32.28 6.83 12.42
N ALA A 427 31.71 5.99 11.56
CA ALA A 427 31.83 6.18 10.10
C ALA A 427 31.29 7.53 9.62
N SER A 428 30.23 8.06 10.27
CA SER A 428 29.67 9.38 9.96
C SER A 428 30.55 10.56 10.42
N GLU A 429 31.51 10.29 11.27
CA GLU A 429 32.45 11.29 11.83
C GLU A 429 33.82 11.22 11.15
N THR A 430 34.00 10.34 10.17
CA THR A 430 35.25 10.17 9.44
C THR A 430 35.58 11.46 8.67
N PRO A 431 36.68 12.14 9.00
CA PRO A 431 37.07 13.34 8.28
C PRO A 431 37.54 13.04 6.86
N LEU A 432 37.36 13.99 5.96
CA LEU A 432 38.00 13.92 4.64
C LEU A 432 39.49 13.83 4.80
N PRO A 433 40.16 12.96 4.01
CA PRO A 433 41.63 12.95 3.96
C PRO A 433 42.18 14.31 3.50
N GLU A 434 43.32 14.70 4.02
CA GLU A 434 44.03 15.86 3.50
C GLU A 434 44.46 15.62 2.05
N THR A 435 44.07 16.51 1.15
CA THR A 435 44.44 16.44 -0.27
C THR A 435 45.24 17.69 -0.64
N ASN A 436 46.21 17.52 -1.54
CA ASN A 436 46.97 18.64 -2.06
C ASN A 436 46.24 19.43 -3.15
N GLU A 437 45.14 18.89 -3.66
CA GLU A 437 44.31 19.51 -4.70
C GLU A 437 42.90 19.80 -4.15
N PRO A 438 42.26 20.89 -4.61
CA PRO A 438 40.89 21.19 -4.21
C PRO A 438 39.97 20.10 -4.69
N ILE A 439 38.99 19.71 -3.83
CA ILE A 439 37.89 18.81 -4.19
C ILE A 439 36.87 19.64 -4.96
N GLU A 440 36.68 19.36 -6.24
CA GLU A 440 35.82 20.12 -7.12
C GLU A 440 34.43 19.48 -7.26
N THR A 441 34.32 18.17 -7.05
CA THR A 441 33.06 17.44 -7.29
C THR A 441 32.66 16.57 -6.10
N THR A 442 31.34 16.37 -5.92
CA THR A 442 30.82 15.41 -4.93
C THR A 442 31.32 13.99 -5.19
N ARG A 443 31.60 13.63 -6.43
CA ARG A 443 32.17 12.32 -6.77
C ARG A 443 33.55 12.15 -6.17
N GLU A 444 34.40 13.14 -6.28
CA GLU A 444 35.75 13.14 -5.67
C GLU A 444 35.65 13.08 -4.15
N GLU A 445 34.79 13.92 -3.55
CA GLU A 445 34.51 13.93 -2.11
C GLU A 445 34.17 12.52 -1.60
N ILE A 446 33.16 11.90 -2.23
CA ILE A 446 32.71 10.56 -1.83
C ILE A 446 33.75 9.50 -2.10
N SER A 447 34.48 9.56 -3.21
CA SER A 447 35.55 8.60 -3.51
C SER A 447 36.68 8.66 -2.46
N LEU A 448 37.01 9.85 -2.00
CA LEU A 448 38.01 10.04 -0.93
C LEU A 448 37.50 9.52 0.42
N LEU A 449 36.22 9.75 0.75
CA LEU A 449 35.58 9.24 1.98
C LEU A 449 35.53 7.71 1.98
N THR A 450 35.03 7.12 0.91
CA THR A 450 34.79 5.68 0.81
C THR A 450 36.03 4.87 0.45
N GLY A 451 37.07 5.52 -0.05
CA GLY A 451 38.38 4.90 -0.35
C GLY A 451 39.24 4.64 0.88
N GLN A 452 38.82 5.03 2.09
CA GLN A 452 39.55 4.77 3.31
C GLN A 452 39.38 3.30 3.74
N ASP A 453 40.43 2.70 4.34
CA ASP A 453 40.50 1.27 4.70
C ASP A 453 39.25 0.79 5.48
N GLN A 454 38.72 1.62 6.35
CA GLN A 454 37.50 1.32 7.14
C GLN A 454 36.22 1.31 6.33
N CYS A 455 36.20 1.89 5.13
CA CYS A 455 35.01 2.02 4.26
C CYS A 455 35.07 1.05 3.06
N ILE A 456 36.25 0.55 2.67
CA ILE A 456 36.42 -0.31 1.49
C ILE A 456 35.68 -1.66 1.62
N GLY A 457 35.40 -2.11 2.84
CA GLY A 457 34.76 -3.40 3.10
C GLY A 457 33.26 -3.41 2.86
N CYS A 458 32.61 -2.26 2.61
CA CYS A 458 31.20 -2.07 2.32
C CYS A 458 30.97 -1.58 0.92
#